data_c33e08d2feb9a069c46ea22c73af2ac8
#
_entry.id   c33e08d2feb9a069c46ea22c73af2ac8
#
_cell.length_a   1.000
_cell.length_b   1.000
_cell.length_c   1.000
_cell.angle_alpha   90.00
_cell.angle_beta   90.00
_cell.angle_gamma   90.00
#
_symmetry.space_group_name_H-M   'P 1'
#
loop_
_entity.id
_entity.type
_entity.pdbx_description
1 polymer ?
#
loop_
_entity_poly.entity_id
_entity_poly.type
_entity_poly.pdbx_seq_one_letter_code
_entity_poly.pdbx_strand_id
1 'polypeptide(L)'
;MSSPKDAAKAFTIAGLLDESAATRRRFPIEEIEVSDIEDHPGNAVYSMDEEAIGRLAESIRRDGLTDIPLVRKLPDGGFQMISGHRRKAAYRLLAEDDESFARMPCRIVESVTDEQAIALLHAANYFTRELSVTERAAATRALGEEVERMRRSDPGLSGMRTEDIKAEIISAQTGRKVSGKSIRRQEALASIIENDLSTGWRSLADEGRLSSEAARMLSKVPRKEQMRLHVRWTEEGGYGKRDTTDFIRRNTSKGADADDRLRRADREIQKFLSRHRTPLPQADRGMIEAIARHAEELGRLL
;
A
#
# COMPACT_ATOMS: atom_id res chain seq x y z
N MET A 1 -21.61 -27.04 6.42
CA MET A 1 -20.87 -25.83 6.84
C MET A 1 -19.85 -25.56 5.75
N SER A 2 -20.08 -24.53 4.97
CA SER A 2 -19.15 -24.15 3.89
C SER A 2 -17.89 -23.56 4.52
N SER A 3 -16.71 -24.06 4.18
CA SER A 3 -15.47 -23.44 4.63
C SER A 3 -15.25 -22.12 3.85
N PRO A 4 -14.45 -21.17 4.38
CA PRO A 4 -14.07 -19.96 3.60
C PRO A 4 -13.47 -20.31 2.24
N LYS A 5 -12.87 -21.52 2.12
CA LYS A 5 -12.39 -22.09 0.86
C LYS A 5 -13.51 -22.44 -0.11
N ASP A 6 -14.68 -22.83 0.39
CA ASP A 6 -15.81 -23.20 -0.48
C ASP A 6 -16.54 -21.96 -0.97
N ALA A 7 -16.66 -20.93 -0.14
CA ALA A 7 -17.19 -19.61 -0.54
C ALA A 7 -16.22 -18.91 -1.54
N ALA A 8 -14.91 -18.99 -1.31
CA ALA A 8 -13.91 -18.45 -2.23
C ALA A 8 -13.80 -19.26 -3.54
N LYS A 9 -14.04 -20.58 -3.51
CA LYS A 9 -14.05 -21.42 -4.70
C LYS A 9 -15.26 -21.21 -5.61
N ALA A 10 -16.38 -20.75 -5.07
CA ALA A 10 -17.58 -20.48 -5.87
C ALA A 10 -17.37 -19.34 -6.88
N PHE A 11 -16.36 -18.48 -6.65
CA PHE A 11 -16.04 -17.33 -7.51
C PHE A 11 -14.52 -17.10 -7.56
N THR A 12 -13.82 -17.79 -8.46
CA THR A 12 -12.38 -17.56 -8.66
C THR A 12 -12.12 -16.79 -9.95
N ILE A 13 -11.22 -15.81 -9.92
CA ILE A 13 -10.70 -15.16 -11.14
C ILE A 13 -10.07 -16.20 -12.07
N ALA A 14 -9.40 -17.23 -11.53
CA ALA A 14 -8.88 -18.34 -12.32
C ALA A 14 -10.00 -19.07 -13.08
N GLY A 15 -11.19 -19.25 -12.47
CA GLY A 15 -12.37 -19.80 -13.16
C GLY A 15 -12.98 -18.84 -14.18
N LEU A 16 -12.80 -17.53 -14.00
CA LEU A 16 -13.26 -16.50 -14.96
C LEU A 16 -12.29 -16.32 -16.13
N LEU A 17 -11.01 -16.58 -15.91
CA LEU A 17 -9.94 -16.45 -16.91
C LEU A 17 -9.64 -17.79 -17.62
N ASP A 18 -10.25 -18.89 -17.19
CA ASP A 18 -10.15 -20.17 -17.89
C ASP A 18 -10.76 -20.02 -19.31
N GLU A 19 -9.94 -20.18 -20.33
CA GLU A 19 -10.35 -20.10 -21.74
C GLU A 19 -11.13 -21.33 -22.23
N SER A 20 -11.56 -22.20 -21.33
CA SER A 20 -12.37 -23.37 -21.68
C SER A 20 -13.69 -22.98 -22.35
N ALA A 21 -14.22 -23.86 -23.18
CA ALA A 21 -15.51 -23.62 -23.86
C ALA A 21 -16.67 -23.43 -22.86
N ALA A 22 -16.58 -24.00 -21.67
CA ALA A 22 -17.57 -23.83 -20.61
C ALA A 22 -17.52 -22.39 -20.02
N THR A 23 -16.33 -21.84 -19.79
CA THR A 23 -16.14 -20.47 -19.30
C THR A 23 -16.55 -19.43 -20.34
N ARG A 24 -16.26 -19.67 -21.63
CA ARG A 24 -16.73 -18.77 -22.72
C ARG A 24 -18.25 -18.72 -22.83
N ARG A 25 -18.94 -19.82 -22.60
CA ARG A 25 -20.42 -19.86 -22.59
C ARG A 25 -21.01 -19.20 -21.35
N ARG A 26 -20.36 -19.32 -20.21
CA ARG A 26 -20.82 -18.76 -18.93
C ARG A 26 -20.56 -17.24 -18.83
N PHE A 27 -19.49 -16.75 -19.48
CA PHE A 27 -19.07 -15.37 -19.44
C PHE A 27 -18.82 -14.87 -20.87
N PRO A 28 -19.88 -14.48 -21.60
CA PRO A 28 -19.75 -14.01 -22.97
C PRO A 28 -18.88 -12.75 -23.06
N ILE A 29 -18.25 -12.60 -24.21
CA ILE A 29 -17.54 -11.36 -24.58
C ILE A 29 -18.46 -10.63 -25.56
N GLU A 30 -18.76 -9.37 -25.21
CA GLU A 30 -19.59 -8.50 -26.02
C GLU A 30 -18.89 -7.15 -26.22
N GLU A 31 -19.15 -6.51 -27.35
CA GLU A 31 -18.76 -5.14 -27.62
C GLU A 31 -19.73 -4.19 -26.92
N ILE A 32 -19.25 -3.43 -25.94
CA ILE A 32 -20.05 -2.52 -25.13
C ILE A 32 -19.59 -1.09 -25.39
N GLU A 33 -20.54 -0.15 -25.54
CA GLU A 33 -20.22 1.27 -25.61
C GLU A 33 -19.44 1.69 -24.35
N VAL A 34 -18.30 2.34 -24.52
CA VAL A 34 -17.43 2.73 -23.40
C VAL A 34 -18.14 3.71 -22.46
N SER A 35 -19.08 4.51 -23.00
CA SER A 35 -19.93 5.42 -22.24
C SER A 35 -20.92 4.72 -21.32
N ASP A 36 -21.35 3.50 -21.66
CA ASP A 36 -22.34 2.72 -20.91
C ASP A 36 -21.72 1.90 -19.76
N ILE A 37 -20.39 1.98 -19.62
CA ILE A 37 -19.65 1.29 -18.57
C ILE A 37 -19.32 2.28 -17.45
N GLU A 38 -19.90 2.09 -16.28
CA GLU A 38 -19.58 2.86 -15.10
C GLU A 38 -18.28 2.36 -14.44
N ASP A 39 -17.54 3.27 -13.79
CA ASP A 39 -16.39 2.88 -12.97
C ASP A 39 -16.88 2.38 -11.61
N HIS A 40 -16.28 1.31 -11.12
CA HIS A 40 -16.58 0.83 -9.78
C HIS A 40 -15.98 1.79 -8.73
N PRO A 41 -16.75 2.27 -7.72
CA PRO A 41 -16.24 3.21 -6.71
C PRO A 41 -15.00 2.73 -5.97
N GLY A 42 -14.89 1.41 -5.73
CA GLY A 42 -13.72 0.78 -5.12
C GLY A 42 -12.42 0.91 -5.93
N ASN A 43 -12.49 1.37 -7.19
CA ASN A 43 -11.30 1.63 -8.00
C ASN A 43 -10.56 2.90 -7.58
N ALA A 44 -11.19 3.81 -6.82
CA ALA A 44 -10.60 5.07 -6.38
C ALA A 44 -9.31 4.91 -5.55
N VAL A 45 -9.06 3.72 -4.99
CA VAL A 45 -7.81 3.42 -4.25
C VAL A 45 -6.60 3.19 -5.18
N TYR A 46 -6.83 3.08 -6.49
CA TYR A 46 -5.78 2.81 -7.48
C TYR A 46 -5.48 4.03 -8.32
N SER A 47 -4.19 4.31 -8.52
CA SER A 47 -3.73 5.40 -9.36
C SER A 47 -4.16 5.24 -10.82
N MET A 48 -4.63 6.31 -11.44
CA MET A 48 -4.98 6.44 -12.85
C MET A 48 -3.99 7.40 -13.52
N ASP A 49 -2.73 6.98 -13.62
CA ASP A 49 -1.63 7.74 -14.22
C ASP A 49 -1.89 7.99 -15.71
N GLU A 50 -2.07 9.24 -16.08
CA GLU A 50 -2.42 9.66 -17.44
C GLU A 50 -1.33 9.30 -18.46
N GLU A 51 -0.05 9.45 -18.12
CA GLU A 51 1.06 9.10 -19.00
C GLU A 51 1.09 7.59 -19.28
N ALA A 52 0.87 6.78 -18.23
CA ALA A 52 0.78 5.33 -18.38
C ALA A 52 -0.48 4.88 -19.15
N ILE A 53 -1.58 5.62 -19.04
CA ILE A 53 -2.80 5.40 -19.86
C ILE A 53 -2.53 5.75 -21.31
N GLY A 54 -1.84 6.85 -21.59
CA GLY A 54 -1.44 7.22 -22.95
C GLY A 54 -0.55 6.17 -23.62
N ARG A 55 0.47 5.66 -22.93
CA ARG A 55 1.29 4.54 -23.44
C ARG A 55 0.48 3.27 -23.68
N LEU A 56 -0.49 2.98 -22.83
CA LEU A 56 -1.41 1.85 -23.01
C LEU A 56 -2.32 2.05 -24.22
N ALA A 57 -2.83 3.26 -24.45
CA ALA A 57 -3.64 3.60 -25.61
C ALA A 57 -2.86 3.36 -26.93
N GLU A 58 -1.61 3.82 -27.01
CA GLU A 58 -0.75 3.55 -28.16
C GLU A 58 -0.49 2.06 -28.39
N SER A 59 -0.31 1.29 -27.31
CA SER A 59 -0.17 -0.17 -27.43
C SER A 59 -1.46 -0.82 -27.93
N ILE A 60 -2.63 -0.41 -27.42
CA ILE A 60 -3.93 -0.92 -27.87
C ILE A 60 -4.19 -0.55 -29.33
N ARG A 61 -3.85 0.66 -29.77
CA ARG A 61 -3.99 1.10 -31.16
C ARG A 61 -3.16 0.22 -32.11
N ARG A 62 -1.96 -0.15 -31.70
CA ARG A 62 -1.02 -0.90 -32.54
C ARG A 62 -1.29 -2.41 -32.52
N ASP A 63 -1.48 -2.98 -31.33
CA ASP A 63 -1.45 -4.42 -31.09
C ASP A 63 -2.84 -5.02 -30.78
N GLY A 64 -3.84 -4.16 -30.57
CA GLY A 64 -5.16 -4.56 -30.09
C GLY A 64 -5.18 -4.83 -28.58
N LEU A 65 -6.32 -5.28 -28.09
CA LEU A 65 -6.55 -5.58 -26.68
C LEU A 65 -6.13 -7.02 -26.37
N THR A 66 -5.04 -7.21 -25.64
CA THR A 66 -4.48 -8.53 -25.32
C THR A 66 -5.18 -9.23 -24.15
N ASP A 67 -5.80 -8.44 -23.26
CA ASP A 67 -6.50 -8.96 -22.07
C ASP A 67 -7.86 -8.29 -21.96
N ILE A 68 -8.92 -9.11 -21.97
CA ILE A 68 -10.31 -8.65 -22.04
C ILE A 68 -10.76 -8.11 -20.68
N PRO A 69 -11.24 -6.86 -20.59
CA PRO A 69 -11.83 -6.29 -19.39
C PRO A 69 -13.02 -7.10 -18.87
N LEU A 70 -13.24 -7.02 -17.57
CA LEU A 70 -14.35 -7.68 -16.88
C LEU A 70 -15.35 -6.64 -16.39
N VAL A 71 -16.61 -6.81 -16.79
CA VAL A 71 -17.74 -5.99 -16.34
C VAL A 71 -18.82 -6.84 -15.72
N ARG A 72 -19.63 -6.26 -14.84
CA ARG A 72 -20.90 -6.85 -14.41
C ARG A 72 -22.06 -6.06 -14.98
N LYS A 73 -23.18 -6.75 -15.20
CA LYS A 73 -24.44 -6.12 -15.57
C LYS A 73 -25.10 -5.56 -14.30
N LEU A 74 -25.56 -4.31 -14.37
CA LEU A 74 -26.31 -3.68 -13.30
C LEU A 74 -27.81 -3.96 -13.42
N PRO A 75 -28.57 -3.89 -12.31
CA PRO A 75 -30.02 -4.14 -12.32
C PRO A 75 -30.81 -3.18 -13.22
N ASP A 76 -30.31 -1.97 -13.42
CA ASP A 76 -30.90 -0.92 -14.28
C ASP A 76 -30.56 -1.07 -15.77
N GLY A 77 -29.77 -2.09 -16.13
CA GLY A 77 -29.42 -2.43 -17.50
C GLY A 77 -28.07 -1.90 -17.97
N GLY A 78 -27.37 -1.07 -17.17
CA GLY A 78 -26.02 -0.60 -17.42
C GLY A 78 -24.95 -1.64 -17.07
N PHE A 79 -23.69 -1.26 -17.26
CA PHE A 79 -22.53 -2.09 -16.93
C PHE A 79 -21.62 -1.38 -15.93
N GLN A 80 -20.96 -2.16 -15.05
CA GLN A 80 -19.97 -1.62 -14.14
C GLN A 80 -18.64 -2.36 -14.30
N MET A 81 -17.55 -1.61 -14.43
CA MET A 81 -16.21 -2.15 -14.58
C MET A 81 -15.75 -2.85 -13.29
N ILE A 82 -15.35 -4.09 -13.38
CA ILE A 82 -14.69 -4.84 -12.29
C ILE A 82 -13.18 -4.85 -12.49
N SER A 83 -12.70 -5.13 -13.71
CA SER A 83 -11.28 -5.14 -14.03
C SER A 83 -11.05 -4.53 -15.41
N GLY A 84 -10.07 -3.63 -15.52
CA GLY A 84 -9.72 -3.00 -16.78
C GLY A 84 -9.97 -1.48 -16.84
N HIS A 85 -10.13 -0.79 -15.73
CA HIS A 85 -10.38 0.66 -15.68
C HIS A 85 -9.37 1.48 -16.50
N ARG A 86 -8.07 1.11 -16.48
CA ARG A 86 -7.06 1.78 -17.32
C ARG A 86 -7.25 1.51 -18.82
N ARG A 87 -7.71 0.30 -19.19
CA ARG A 87 -8.06 -0.04 -20.58
C ARG A 87 -9.27 0.73 -21.06
N LYS A 88 -10.29 0.86 -20.22
CA LYS A 88 -11.45 1.73 -20.49
C LYS A 88 -11.01 3.19 -20.70
N ALA A 89 -10.14 3.72 -19.83
CA ALA A 89 -9.61 5.08 -19.98
C ALA A 89 -8.82 5.24 -21.29
N ALA A 90 -8.02 4.23 -21.66
CA ALA A 90 -7.30 4.22 -22.94
C ALA A 90 -8.25 4.19 -24.13
N TYR A 91 -9.32 3.38 -24.11
CA TYR A 91 -10.35 3.38 -25.15
C TYR A 91 -11.05 4.73 -25.28
N ARG A 92 -11.39 5.37 -24.16
CA ARG A 92 -11.97 6.73 -24.17
C ARG A 92 -11.03 7.74 -24.85
N LEU A 93 -9.74 7.68 -24.56
CA LEU A 93 -8.74 8.54 -25.17
C LEU A 93 -8.63 8.27 -26.68
N LEU A 94 -8.64 7.00 -27.10
CA LEU A 94 -8.58 6.63 -28.52
C LEU A 94 -9.85 7.03 -29.27
N ALA A 95 -11.03 6.93 -28.64
CA ALA A 95 -12.30 7.28 -29.25
C ALA A 95 -12.45 8.79 -29.53
N GLU A 96 -11.62 9.65 -28.96
CA GLU A 96 -11.58 11.08 -29.30
C GLU A 96 -11.13 11.32 -30.76
N ASP A 97 -10.26 10.44 -31.27
CA ASP A 97 -9.69 10.54 -32.61
C ASP A 97 -10.27 9.49 -33.58
N ASP A 98 -10.76 8.36 -33.10
CA ASP A 98 -11.19 7.20 -33.89
C ASP A 98 -12.41 6.51 -33.26
N GLU A 99 -13.58 6.69 -33.92
CA GLU A 99 -14.87 6.16 -33.46
C GLU A 99 -14.88 4.62 -33.36
N SER A 100 -13.95 3.91 -34.02
CA SER A 100 -13.83 2.46 -33.90
C SER A 100 -13.54 2.00 -32.46
N PHE A 101 -13.00 2.88 -31.61
CA PHE A 101 -12.75 2.65 -30.20
C PHE A 101 -13.90 3.09 -29.27
N ALA A 102 -15.03 3.56 -29.80
CA ALA A 102 -16.21 3.88 -28.99
C ALA A 102 -16.78 2.65 -28.28
N ARG A 103 -16.56 1.46 -28.85
CA ARG A 103 -16.97 0.16 -28.28
C ARG A 103 -15.74 -0.63 -27.84
N MET A 104 -15.86 -1.31 -26.70
CA MET A 104 -14.78 -2.10 -26.12
C MET A 104 -15.25 -3.53 -25.87
N PRO A 105 -14.48 -4.55 -26.31
CA PRO A 105 -14.80 -5.93 -25.97
C PRO A 105 -14.66 -6.16 -24.47
N CYS A 106 -15.74 -6.58 -23.82
CA CYS A 106 -15.79 -6.85 -22.38
C CYS A 106 -16.34 -8.25 -22.12
N ARG A 107 -15.77 -8.92 -21.13
CA ARG A 107 -16.33 -10.14 -20.57
C ARG A 107 -17.40 -9.78 -19.56
N ILE A 108 -18.61 -10.29 -19.75
CA ILE A 108 -19.74 -9.98 -18.88
C ILE A 108 -19.87 -11.05 -17.81
N VAL A 109 -19.99 -10.61 -16.56
CA VAL A 109 -20.33 -11.47 -15.42
C VAL A 109 -21.73 -11.12 -14.96
N GLU A 110 -22.61 -12.10 -14.98
CA GLU A 110 -23.98 -11.96 -14.50
C GLU A 110 -24.08 -12.42 -13.03
N SER A 111 -25.08 -11.88 -12.31
CA SER A 111 -25.43 -12.30 -10.96
C SER A 111 -24.30 -12.13 -9.91
N VAL A 112 -23.51 -11.07 -10.04
CA VAL A 112 -22.46 -10.70 -9.08
C VAL A 112 -23.01 -9.66 -8.11
N THR A 113 -22.96 -9.95 -6.80
CA THR A 113 -23.31 -8.97 -5.77
C THR A 113 -22.27 -7.87 -5.67
N ASP A 114 -22.58 -6.75 -5.00
CA ASP A 114 -21.64 -5.65 -4.78
C ASP A 114 -20.40 -6.12 -4.03
N GLU A 115 -20.58 -6.99 -3.04
CA GLU A 115 -19.50 -7.56 -2.26
C GLU A 115 -18.56 -8.42 -3.10
N GLN A 116 -19.14 -9.25 -3.97
CA GLN A 116 -18.37 -10.07 -4.89
C GLN A 116 -17.61 -9.22 -5.91
N ALA A 117 -18.24 -8.14 -6.42
CA ALA A 117 -17.60 -7.23 -7.36
C ALA A 117 -16.39 -6.52 -6.73
N ILE A 118 -16.51 -6.05 -5.48
CA ILE A 118 -15.40 -5.45 -4.72
C ILE A 118 -14.27 -6.46 -4.51
N ALA A 119 -14.59 -7.68 -4.09
CA ALA A 119 -13.59 -8.72 -3.88
C ALA A 119 -12.84 -9.07 -5.18
N LEU A 120 -13.57 -9.20 -6.30
CA LEU A 120 -12.99 -9.44 -7.62
C LEU A 120 -12.09 -8.29 -8.08
N LEU A 121 -12.54 -7.04 -7.90
CA LEU A 121 -11.78 -5.86 -8.27
C LEU A 121 -10.43 -5.80 -7.53
N HIS A 122 -10.45 -5.97 -6.22
CA HIS A 122 -9.21 -5.90 -5.43
C HIS A 122 -8.30 -7.09 -5.69
N ALA A 123 -8.83 -8.28 -5.85
CA ALA A 123 -8.03 -9.46 -6.16
C ALA A 123 -7.42 -9.39 -7.57
N ALA A 124 -8.16 -8.92 -8.57
CA ALA A 124 -7.63 -8.71 -9.93
C ALA A 124 -6.45 -7.73 -9.94
N ASN A 125 -6.54 -6.66 -9.15
CA ASN A 125 -5.47 -5.66 -9.08
C ASN A 125 -4.28 -6.07 -8.22
N TYR A 126 -4.44 -6.99 -7.26
CA TYR A 126 -3.41 -7.31 -6.27
C TYR A 126 -2.10 -7.82 -6.86
N PHE A 127 -2.15 -8.56 -7.99
CA PHE A 127 -0.96 -9.14 -8.63
C PHE A 127 -0.76 -8.77 -10.09
N THR A 128 -1.76 -8.23 -10.75
CA THR A 128 -1.69 -7.86 -12.18
C THR A 128 -1.04 -6.51 -12.39
N ARG A 129 -0.84 -5.74 -11.32
CA ARG A 129 -0.29 -4.41 -11.31
C ARG A 129 0.84 -4.29 -10.30
N GLU A 130 1.87 -3.51 -10.62
CA GLU A 130 2.85 -3.06 -9.62
C GLU A 130 2.21 -2.01 -8.71
N LEU A 131 1.46 -2.48 -7.72
CA LEU A 131 0.85 -1.62 -6.70
C LEU A 131 1.92 -1.06 -5.78
N SER A 132 1.82 0.23 -5.45
CA SER A 132 2.56 0.81 -4.35
C SER A 132 2.20 0.11 -3.02
N VAL A 133 2.99 0.35 -1.97
CA VAL A 133 2.71 -0.23 -0.65
C VAL A 133 1.37 0.29 -0.11
N THR A 134 1.08 1.58 -0.34
CA THR A 134 -0.15 2.25 0.10
C THR A 134 -1.37 1.77 -0.68
N GLU A 135 -1.30 1.66 -2.00
CA GLU A 135 -2.38 1.10 -2.83
C GLU A 135 -2.72 -0.35 -2.43
N ARG A 136 -1.69 -1.18 -2.23
CA ARG A 136 -1.89 -2.57 -1.83
C ARG A 136 -2.54 -2.69 -0.45
N ALA A 137 -2.14 -1.85 0.50
CA ALA A 137 -2.75 -1.82 1.82
C ALA A 137 -4.17 -1.27 1.78
N ALA A 138 -4.47 -0.27 0.95
CA ALA A 138 -5.82 0.24 0.75
C ALA A 138 -6.74 -0.85 0.19
N ALA A 139 -6.28 -1.61 -0.80
CA ALA A 139 -7.01 -2.75 -1.35
C ALA A 139 -7.29 -3.83 -0.30
N THR A 140 -6.31 -4.18 0.54
CA THR A 140 -6.51 -5.17 1.60
C THR A 140 -7.39 -4.64 2.74
N ARG A 141 -7.38 -3.33 3.01
CA ARG A 141 -8.31 -2.70 3.98
C ARG A 141 -9.76 -2.75 3.47
N ALA A 142 -10.00 -2.40 2.21
CA ALA A 142 -11.32 -2.50 1.60
C ALA A 142 -11.85 -3.95 1.61
N LEU A 143 -10.98 -4.94 1.34
CA LEU A 143 -11.32 -6.36 1.48
C LEU A 143 -11.64 -6.73 2.95
N GLY A 144 -11.09 -6.00 3.93
CA GLY A 144 -11.41 -6.18 5.35
C GLY A 144 -12.84 -5.84 5.70
N GLU A 145 -13.40 -4.80 5.11
CA GLU A 145 -14.81 -4.43 5.28
C GLU A 145 -15.73 -5.53 4.76
N GLU A 146 -15.34 -6.16 3.65
CA GLU A 146 -16.06 -7.29 3.09
C GLU A 146 -15.98 -8.52 4.02
N VAL A 147 -14.81 -8.83 4.57
CA VAL A 147 -14.67 -9.92 5.56
C VAL A 147 -15.57 -9.70 6.77
N GLU A 148 -15.75 -8.46 7.23
CA GLU A 148 -16.66 -8.17 8.35
C GLU A 148 -18.14 -8.36 7.95
N ARG A 149 -18.51 -8.10 6.71
CA ARG A 149 -19.85 -8.44 6.19
C ARG A 149 -20.05 -9.95 6.10
N MET A 150 -19.07 -10.68 5.56
CA MET A 150 -19.10 -12.14 5.50
C MET A 150 -19.25 -12.79 6.88
N ARG A 151 -18.58 -12.26 7.91
CA ARG A 151 -18.72 -12.76 9.30
C ARG A 151 -20.12 -12.62 9.87
N ARG A 152 -20.85 -11.58 9.46
CA ARG A 152 -22.24 -11.38 9.90
C ARG A 152 -23.19 -12.41 9.29
N SER A 153 -22.88 -12.89 8.11
CA SER A 153 -23.68 -13.90 7.40
C SER A 153 -23.24 -15.34 7.62
N ASP A 154 -21.97 -15.57 7.98
CA ASP A 154 -21.39 -16.90 8.22
C ASP A 154 -20.69 -17.00 9.61
N PRO A 155 -21.37 -17.58 10.61
CA PRO A 155 -20.78 -17.82 11.93
C PRO A 155 -19.53 -18.71 11.91
N GLY A 156 -19.31 -19.51 10.85
CA GLY A 156 -18.12 -20.36 10.70
C GLY A 156 -16.81 -19.56 10.55
N LEU A 157 -16.91 -18.28 10.20
CA LEU A 157 -15.77 -17.35 10.14
C LEU A 157 -15.43 -16.70 11.49
N SER A 158 -16.25 -16.94 12.52
CA SER A 158 -16.00 -16.44 13.87
C SER A 158 -14.72 -17.06 14.44
N GLY A 159 -13.85 -16.21 15.02
CA GLY A 159 -12.57 -16.65 15.60
C GLY A 159 -11.39 -16.73 14.62
N MET A 160 -11.61 -16.69 13.31
CA MET A 160 -10.53 -16.54 12.32
C MET A 160 -10.03 -15.10 12.30
N ARG A 161 -8.72 -14.90 12.08
CA ARG A 161 -8.16 -13.55 11.90
C ARG A 161 -8.59 -12.96 10.56
N THR A 162 -8.93 -11.67 10.56
CA THR A 162 -9.31 -10.96 9.32
C THR A 162 -8.24 -11.06 8.25
N GLU A 163 -6.96 -10.94 8.61
CA GLU A 163 -5.84 -11.05 7.68
C GLU A 163 -5.69 -12.45 7.06
N ASP A 164 -6.06 -13.48 7.79
CA ASP A 164 -5.99 -14.87 7.29
C ASP A 164 -7.14 -15.12 6.30
N ILE A 165 -8.34 -14.60 6.56
CA ILE A 165 -9.46 -14.65 5.61
C ILE A 165 -9.14 -13.86 4.34
N LYS A 166 -8.61 -12.63 4.46
CA LYS A 166 -8.14 -11.84 3.31
C LYS A 166 -7.11 -12.62 2.49
N ALA A 167 -6.14 -13.27 3.17
CA ALA A 167 -5.11 -14.05 2.51
C ALA A 167 -5.68 -15.27 1.76
N GLU A 168 -6.67 -15.94 2.31
CA GLU A 168 -7.36 -17.05 1.64
C GLU A 168 -8.13 -16.57 0.41
N ILE A 169 -8.87 -15.46 0.50
CA ILE A 169 -9.59 -14.85 -0.62
C ILE A 169 -8.62 -14.50 -1.76
N ILE A 170 -7.56 -13.75 -1.45
CA ILE A 170 -6.56 -13.34 -2.44
C ILE A 170 -5.87 -14.56 -3.05
N SER A 171 -5.48 -15.55 -2.25
CA SER A 171 -4.80 -16.76 -2.72
C SER A 171 -5.72 -17.60 -3.63
N ALA A 172 -6.99 -17.75 -3.26
CA ALA A 172 -7.96 -18.51 -4.04
C ALA A 172 -8.24 -17.86 -5.40
N GLN A 173 -8.32 -16.53 -5.43
CA GLN A 173 -8.65 -15.81 -6.66
C GLN A 173 -7.49 -15.65 -7.61
N THR A 174 -6.27 -15.55 -7.09
CA THR A 174 -5.07 -15.25 -7.91
C THR A 174 -4.21 -16.48 -8.20
N GLY A 175 -4.52 -17.61 -7.56
CA GLY A 175 -3.69 -18.82 -7.64
C GLY A 175 -2.31 -18.70 -6.96
N ARG A 176 -2.01 -17.55 -6.34
CA ARG A 176 -0.73 -17.29 -5.67
C ARG A 176 -0.91 -17.29 -4.16
N LYS A 177 -0.02 -18.01 -3.46
CA LYS A 177 -0.10 -18.12 -2.00
C LYS A 177 0.30 -16.80 -1.33
N VAL A 178 -0.64 -16.22 -0.57
CA VAL A 178 -0.44 -15.07 0.31
C VAL A 178 -0.67 -15.52 1.76
N SER A 179 0.00 -14.90 2.72
CA SER A 179 -0.22 -15.18 4.15
C SER A 179 -0.78 -13.96 4.88
N GLY A 180 -1.63 -14.16 5.88
CA GLY A 180 -2.14 -13.10 6.74
C GLY A 180 -1.03 -12.30 7.41
N LYS A 181 0.10 -12.95 7.76
CA LYS A 181 1.30 -12.27 8.26
C LYS A 181 1.88 -11.27 7.25
N SER A 182 1.86 -11.61 5.96
CA SER A 182 2.34 -10.71 4.89
C SER A 182 1.40 -9.50 4.76
N ILE A 183 0.10 -9.73 4.75
CA ILE A 183 -0.92 -8.66 4.68
C ILE A 183 -0.75 -7.70 5.86
N ARG A 184 -0.72 -8.22 7.09
CA ARG A 184 -0.53 -7.39 8.29
C ARG A 184 0.75 -6.55 8.25
N ARG A 185 1.87 -7.11 7.73
CA ARG A 185 3.12 -6.37 7.59
C ARG A 185 3.02 -5.24 6.58
N GLN A 186 2.31 -5.46 5.48
CA GLN A 186 2.10 -4.46 4.43
C GLN A 186 1.18 -3.33 4.93
N GLU A 187 0.07 -3.66 5.58
CA GLU A 187 -0.85 -2.68 6.17
C GLU A 187 -0.18 -1.83 7.26
N ALA A 188 0.64 -2.45 8.12
CA ALA A 188 1.41 -1.73 9.13
C ALA A 188 2.46 -0.80 8.50
N LEU A 189 3.12 -1.20 7.43
CA LEU A 189 4.07 -0.36 6.71
C LEU A 189 3.37 0.81 6.01
N ALA A 190 2.24 0.56 5.39
CA ALA A 190 1.44 1.62 4.76
C ALA A 190 0.94 2.64 5.79
N SER A 191 0.49 2.18 6.96
CA SER A 191 0.11 3.07 8.05
C SER A 191 1.27 4.00 8.48
N ILE A 192 2.49 3.48 8.56
CA ILE A 192 3.69 4.29 8.83
C ILE A 192 3.88 5.33 7.71
N ILE A 193 3.81 4.92 6.45
CA ILE A 193 4.00 5.81 5.29
C ILE A 193 2.95 6.94 5.31
N GLU A 194 1.68 6.59 5.51
CA GLU A 194 0.55 7.52 5.48
C GLU A 194 0.53 8.49 6.65
N ASN A 195 0.84 8.03 7.86
CA ASN A 195 0.63 8.79 9.08
C ASN A 195 1.90 9.42 9.65
N ASP A 196 3.07 8.80 9.47
CA ASP A 196 4.30 9.21 10.15
C ASP A 196 5.29 9.92 9.23
N LEU A 197 5.22 9.71 7.91
CA LEU A 197 6.17 10.31 6.97
C LEU A 197 5.70 11.67 6.46
N SER A 198 6.67 12.57 6.19
CA SER A 198 6.41 13.83 5.48
C SER A 198 6.13 13.57 3.99
N THR A 199 5.49 14.53 3.31
CA THR A 199 5.00 14.37 1.93
C THR A 199 6.09 13.89 0.95
N GLY A 200 7.29 14.49 0.97
CA GLY A 200 8.37 14.09 0.07
C GLY A 200 8.79 12.62 0.24
N TRP A 201 8.88 12.13 1.48
CA TRP A 201 9.19 10.73 1.73
C TRP A 201 8.05 9.77 1.39
N ARG A 202 6.79 10.23 1.47
CA ARG A 202 5.63 9.44 1.00
C ARG A 202 5.71 9.23 -0.51
N SER A 203 5.92 10.30 -1.28
CA SER A 203 6.08 10.19 -2.74
C SER A 203 7.15 9.17 -3.12
N LEU A 204 8.31 9.21 -2.47
CA LEU A 204 9.38 8.24 -2.70
C LEU A 204 9.00 6.80 -2.31
N ALA A 205 8.15 6.63 -1.30
CA ALA A 205 7.62 5.31 -0.95
C ALA A 205 6.66 4.78 -2.02
N ASP A 206 5.78 5.62 -2.54
CA ASP A 206 4.82 5.27 -3.60
C ASP A 206 5.53 5.01 -4.94
N GLU A 207 6.62 5.72 -5.24
CA GLU A 207 7.52 5.46 -6.36
C GLU A 207 8.38 4.17 -6.19
N GLY A 208 8.26 3.49 -5.05
CA GLY A 208 9.06 2.30 -4.74
C GLY A 208 10.54 2.57 -4.42
N ARG A 209 10.94 3.84 -4.29
CA ARG A 209 12.31 4.30 -4.02
C ARG A 209 12.67 4.32 -2.53
N LEU A 210 11.70 4.11 -1.64
CA LEU A 210 11.92 4.00 -0.20
C LEU A 210 11.80 2.54 0.25
N SER A 211 12.77 2.05 1.04
CA SER A 211 12.69 0.71 1.62
C SER A 211 11.83 0.69 2.88
N SER A 212 11.29 -0.49 3.23
CA SER A 212 10.55 -0.67 4.49
C SER A 212 11.38 -0.35 5.73
N GLU A 213 12.70 -0.56 5.66
CA GLU A 213 13.64 -0.22 6.73
C GLU A 213 13.76 1.29 6.86
N ALA A 214 13.98 1.99 5.75
CA ALA A 214 14.08 3.44 5.69
C ALA A 214 12.79 4.12 6.21
N ALA A 215 11.62 3.63 5.80
CA ALA A 215 10.34 4.14 6.29
C ALA A 215 10.21 4.01 7.82
N ARG A 216 10.63 2.87 8.40
CA ARG A 216 10.64 2.68 9.86
C ARG A 216 11.68 3.52 10.60
N MET A 217 12.80 3.85 9.98
CA MET A 217 13.77 4.77 10.56
C MET A 217 13.20 6.20 10.57
N LEU A 218 12.64 6.64 9.45
CA LEU A 218 12.02 7.96 9.31
C LEU A 218 10.83 8.17 10.26
N SER A 219 10.01 7.15 10.50
CA SER A 219 8.86 7.27 11.40
C SER A 219 9.24 7.63 12.85
N LYS A 220 10.50 7.41 13.23
CA LYS A 220 11.04 7.79 14.54
C LYS A 220 11.62 9.21 14.57
N VAL A 221 11.68 9.88 13.43
CA VAL A 221 12.24 11.23 13.26
C VAL A 221 11.09 12.23 13.22
N PRO A 222 11.17 13.36 13.94
CA PRO A 222 10.16 14.42 13.88
C PRO A 222 9.93 14.90 12.44
N ARG A 223 8.69 15.19 12.05
CA ARG A 223 8.33 15.59 10.67
C ARG A 223 9.16 16.77 10.15
N LYS A 224 9.44 17.76 10.99
CA LYS A 224 10.28 18.92 10.62
C LYS A 224 11.69 18.49 10.20
N GLU A 225 12.25 17.51 10.89
CA GLU A 225 13.57 16.98 10.58
C GLU A 225 13.55 16.08 9.35
N GLN A 226 12.48 15.29 9.17
CA GLN A 226 12.27 14.53 7.93
C GLN A 226 12.26 15.44 6.69
N MET A 227 11.63 16.62 6.78
CA MET A 227 11.61 17.60 5.68
C MET A 227 13.02 18.13 5.38
N ARG A 228 13.82 18.44 6.39
CA ARG A 228 15.23 18.86 6.23
C ARG A 228 16.08 17.76 5.59
N LEU A 229 15.90 16.52 6.05
CA LEU A 229 16.57 15.36 5.46
C LEU A 229 16.20 15.14 4.00
N HIS A 230 14.93 15.37 3.64
CA HIS A 230 14.48 15.25 2.26
C HIS A 230 15.10 16.30 1.35
N VAL A 231 15.19 17.57 1.81
CA VAL A 231 15.86 18.64 1.06
C VAL A 231 17.33 18.26 0.79
N ARG A 232 18.06 17.87 1.83
CA ARG A 232 19.46 17.43 1.68
C ARG A 232 19.61 16.25 0.73
N TRP A 233 18.73 15.26 0.84
CA TRP A 233 18.73 14.11 -0.05
C TRP A 233 18.53 14.53 -1.53
N THR A 234 17.68 15.52 -1.77
CA THR A 234 17.44 16.09 -3.12
C THR A 234 18.65 16.86 -3.62
N GLU A 235 19.27 17.70 -2.77
CA GLU A 235 20.48 18.49 -3.09
C GLU A 235 21.69 17.60 -3.41
N GLU A 236 21.83 16.45 -2.75
CA GLU A 236 22.87 15.46 -3.01
C GLU A 236 22.61 14.63 -4.29
N GLY A 237 21.53 14.91 -5.05
CA GLY A 237 21.24 14.35 -6.38
C GLY A 237 20.22 13.23 -6.41
N GLY A 238 19.60 12.89 -5.28
CA GLY A 238 18.53 11.89 -5.18
C GLY A 238 19.02 10.47 -5.54
N TYR A 239 18.98 9.58 -4.61
CA TYR A 239 19.58 8.23 -4.73
C TYR A 239 18.56 7.17 -5.14
N GLY A 240 19.06 6.04 -5.65
CA GLY A 240 18.30 4.81 -5.77
C GLY A 240 17.87 4.26 -4.40
N LYS A 241 17.01 3.25 -4.38
CA LYS A 241 16.39 2.70 -3.14
C LYS A 241 17.40 2.27 -2.07
N ARG A 242 18.51 1.66 -2.47
CA ARG A 242 19.56 1.20 -1.56
C ARG A 242 20.29 2.39 -0.93
N ASP A 243 20.75 3.30 -1.79
CA ASP A 243 21.54 4.46 -1.35
C ASP A 243 20.70 5.43 -0.51
N THR A 244 19.39 5.57 -0.83
CA THR A 244 18.43 6.29 0.00
C THR A 244 18.35 5.69 1.41
N THR A 245 18.33 4.36 1.53
CA THR A 245 18.32 3.69 2.84
C THR A 245 19.61 3.96 3.63
N ASP A 246 20.75 3.91 2.95
CA ASP A 246 22.05 4.19 3.58
C ASP A 246 22.21 5.67 3.95
N PHE A 247 21.69 6.59 3.14
CA PHE A 247 21.61 8.01 3.47
C PHE A 247 20.80 8.24 4.74
N ILE A 248 19.59 7.69 4.81
CA ILE A 248 18.72 7.83 5.98
C ILE A 248 19.38 7.22 7.22
N ARG A 249 19.96 6.03 7.11
CA ARG A 249 20.67 5.38 8.23
C ARG A 249 21.81 6.24 8.78
N ARG A 250 22.65 6.80 7.89
CA ARG A 250 23.77 7.67 8.29
C ARG A 250 23.32 8.95 8.99
N ASN A 251 22.18 9.51 8.59
CA ASN A 251 21.70 10.78 9.11
C ASN A 251 20.74 10.65 10.29
N THR A 252 20.11 9.47 10.49
CA THR A 252 19.20 9.22 11.62
C THR A 252 19.90 8.49 12.78
N SER A 253 20.89 7.62 12.51
CA SER A 253 21.60 6.88 13.56
C SER A 253 22.51 7.76 14.40
N LYS A 254 23.13 8.78 13.80
CA LYS A 254 24.02 9.71 14.54
C LYS A 254 23.25 10.51 15.60
N GLY A 255 22.05 10.97 15.29
CA GLY A 255 21.20 11.67 16.25
C GLY A 255 20.66 10.75 17.35
N ALA A 256 20.19 9.57 16.99
CA ALA A 256 19.67 8.60 17.94
C ALA A 256 20.74 8.05 18.90
N ASP A 257 21.96 7.82 18.41
CA ASP A 257 23.07 7.36 19.25
C ASP A 257 23.56 8.46 20.22
N ALA A 258 23.59 9.71 19.77
CA ALA A 258 23.91 10.86 20.62
C ALA A 258 22.82 11.13 21.67
N ASP A 259 21.54 11.09 21.28
CA ASP A 259 20.42 11.28 22.19
C ASP A 259 20.31 10.13 23.21
N ASP A 260 20.54 8.88 22.82
CA ASP A 260 20.54 7.72 23.73
C ASP A 260 21.74 7.78 24.70
N ARG A 261 22.91 8.24 24.26
CA ARG A 261 24.06 8.48 25.12
C ARG A 261 23.79 9.60 26.14
N LEU A 262 23.19 10.72 25.68
CA LEU A 262 22.80 11.83 26.58
C LEU A 262 21.74 11.37 27.59
N ARG A 263 20.73 10.64 27.19
CA ARG A 263 19.71 10.07 28.09
C ARG A 263 20.29 9.03 29.06
N ARG A 264 21.31 8.28 28.68
CA ARG A 264 22.02 7.37 29.59
C ARG A 264 22.84 8.16 30.60
N ALA A 265 23.56 9.19 30.16
CA ALA A 265 24.32 10.06 31.03
C ALA A 265 23.41 10.78 32.05
N ASP A 266 22.28 11.33 31.60
CA ASP A 266 21.27 11.95 32.47
C ASP A 266 20.74 10.96 33.53
N ARG A 267 20.35 9.73 33.11
CA ARG A 267 19.91 8.69 34.06
C ARG A 267 20.98 8.36 35.12
N GLU A 268 22.23 8.25 34.73
CA GLU A 268 23.32 7.96 35.67
C GLU A 268 23.56 9.12 36.60
N ILE A 269 23.48 10.38 36.13
CA ILE A 269 23.55 11.59 36.96
C ILE A 269 22.39 11.62 37.95
N GLN A 270 21.15 11.40 37.51
CA GLN A 270 19.98 11.35 38.38
C GLN A 270 20.11 10.26 39.47
N LYS A 271 20.62 9.09 39.08
CA LYS A 271 20.85 7.97 39.98
C LYS A 271 21.94 8.28 41.01
N PHE A 272 22.99 8.99 40.61
CA PHE A 272 24.03 9.47 41.50
C PHE A 272 23.44 10.48 42.50
N LEU A 273 22.73 11.51 42.03
CA LEU A 273 22.08 12.53 42.86
C LEU A 273 21.08 11.95 43.86
N SER A 274 20.34 10.92 43.46
CA SER A 274 19.36 10.25 44.35
C SER A 274 20.01 9.47 45.49
N ARG A 275 21.24 9.00 45.33
CA ARG A 275 22.00 8.22 46.31
C ARG A 275 22.81 9.07 47.27
N HIS A 276 23.17 10.27 46.87
CA HIS A 276 24.08 11.16 47.64
C HIS A 276 23.32 12.41 48.09
N ARG A 277 22.61 12.30 49.23
CA ARG A 277 21.88 13.41 49.86
C ARG A 277 22.70 14.19 50.86
N THR A 278 23.94 13.78 51.13
CA THR A 278 24.90 14.44 52.02
C THR A 278 26.01 15.15 51.24
N PRO A 279 26.66 16.20 51.80
CA PRO A 279 27.77 16.87 51.13
C PRO A 279 28.87 15.86 50.76
N LEU A 280 29.28 15.89 49.48
CA LEU A 280 30.30 15.00 48.93
C LEU A 280 31.70 15.30 49.50
N PRO A 281 32.55 14.26 49.65
CA PRO A 281 33.94 14.44 50.07
C PRO A 281 34.70 15.38 49.11
N GLN A 282 35.75 16.05 49.67
CA GLN A 282 36.51 17.06 48.91
C GLN A 282 37.19 16.51 47.65
N ALA A 283 37.50 15.21 47.61
CA ALA A 283 38.06 14.51 46.46
C ALA A 283 37.12 14.45 45.25
N ASP A 284 35.78 14.47 45.47
CA ASP A 284 34.80 14.33 44.40
C ASP A 284 34.36 15.68 43.83
N ARG A 285 34.67 16.80 44.51
CA ARG A 285 34.30 18.15 44.06
C ARG A 285 34.93 18.51 42.71
N GLY A 286 36.20 18.18 42.49
CA GLY A 286 36.89 18.45 41.23
C GLY A 286 36.28 17.75 40.02
N MET A 287 35.76 16.53 40.22
CA MET A 287 35.08 15.78 39.18
C MET A 287 33.70 16.38 38.87
N ILE A 288 32.98 16.85 39.87
CA ILE A 288 31.67 17.52 39.69
C ILE A 288 31.83 18.86 38.98
N GLU A 289 32.85 19.64 39.31
CA GLU A 289 33.19 20.90 38.63
C GLU A 289 33.59 20.65 37.16
N ALA A 290 34.27 19.54 36.87
CA ALA A 290 34.60 19.14 35.50
C ALA A 290 33.35 18.76 34.73
N ILE A 291 32.41 17.99 35.31
CA ILE A 291 31.12 17.62 34.71
C ILE A 291 30.28 18.87 34.43
N ALA A 292 30.23 19.83 35.38
CA ALA A 292 29.48 21.08 35.20
C ALA A 292 30.06 21.91 34.04
N ARG A 293 31.39 22.03 33.93
CA ARG A 293 32.03 22.70 32.77
C ARG A 293 31.72 22.05 31.44
N HIS A 294 31.77 20.72 31.35
CA HIS A 294 31.41 20.01 30.12
C HIS A 294 29.94 20.19 29.78
N ALA A 295 29.03 20.28 30.76
CA ALA A 295 27.62 20.56 30.53
C ALA A 295 27.39 21.98 30.00
N GLU A 296 28.15 23.00 30.49
CA GLU A 296 28.12 24.36 29.93
C GLU A 296 28.66 24.42 28.49
N GLU A 297 29.73 23.69 28.17
CA GLU A 297 30.24 23.58 26.80
C GLU A 297 29.23 22.96 25.86
N LEU A 298 28.53 21.87 26.28
CA LEU A 298 27.44 21.28 25.50
C LEU A 298 26.28 22.26 25.31
N GLY A 299 25.95 23.08 26.32
CA GLY A 299 24.92 24.12 26.21
C GLY A 299 25.26 25.23 25.22
N ARG A 300 26.54 25.48 24.93
CA ARG A 300 27.00 26.45 23.92
C ARG A 300 26.93 25.90 22.48
N LEU A 301 26.76 24.58 22.31
CA LEU A 301 26.61 23.92 21.01
C LEU A 301 25.15 23.78 20.58
N LEU A 302 24.20 24.13 21.46
CA LEU A 302 22.77 24.17 21.19
C LEU A 302 22.33 25.57 20.79
#